data_8a0f03e8b650962e7fb74c3ab557a452
#
_entry.id   8a0f03e8b650962e7fb74c3ab557a452
#
_cell.length_a   1.000
_cell.length_b   1.000
_cell.length_c   1.000
_cell.angle_alpha   90.00
_cell.angle_beta   90.00
_cell.angle_gamma   90.00
#
_symmetry.space_group_name_H-M   'P 1'
#
loop_
_entity.id
_entity.type
_entity.pdbx_description
1 polymer ?
#
loop_
_entity_poly.entity_id
_entity_poly.type
_entity_poly.pdbx_seq_one_letter_code
_entity_poly.pdbx_strand_id
1 'polypeptide(L)'
;MKMIKSVLVIGSIFAATTAFGADQAAVRVEPTNLQGPRPLEKQTEAAVIRDYLQAWHSFGTALDQNRADLLDTDFVGTAKDKLADTIQEQAKIGLHTRYQDRAHDLRIVFYSPEGLSIQLVDNVEYDIQVLDHDKVLTTQKAHARYIAVLTPSEVRWRVRVFQAESE
;
A
#
# COMPACT_ATOMS: atom_id res chain seq x y z
N MET A 1 -47.05 -20.62 -56.64
CA MET A 1 -46.10 -19.55 -56.32
C MET A 1 -46.20 -19.24 -54.83
N LYS A 2 -45.36 -19.86 -54.00
CA LYS A 2 -45.37 -19.68 -52.53
C LYS A 2 -44.01 -19.10 -52.14
N MET A 3 -44.04 -17.85 -51.69
CA MET A 3 -42.87 -17.15 -51.17
C MET A 3 -42.55 -17.64 -49.76
N ILE A 4 -41.35 -18.18 -49.58
CA ILE A 4 -40.82 -18.56 -48.25
C ILE A 4 -40.06 -17.32 -47.72
N LYS A 5 -40.56 -16.73 -46.63
CA LYS A 5 -39.88 -15.66 -45.90
C LYS A 5 -38.86 -16.30 -44.93
N SER A 6 -37.58 -16.12 -45.21
CA SER A 6 -36.51 -16.47 -44.27
C SER A 6 -36.45 -15.42 -43.16
N VAL A 7 -36.63 -15.86 -41.91
CA VAL A 7 -36.42 -15.07 -40.72
C VAL A 7 -34.99 -15.29 -40.29
N LEU A 8 -34.19 -14.24 -40.38
CA LEU A 8 -32.81 -14.21 -39.87
C LEU A 8 -32.84 -13.87 -38.38
N VAL A 9 -32.56 -14.87 -37.53
CA VAL A 9 -32.39 -14.66 -36.10
C VAL A 9 -30.93 -14.27 -35.83
N ILE A 10 -30.71 -12.99 -35.54
CA ILE A 10 -29.40 -12.50 -35.10
C ILE A 10 -29.31 -12.75 -33.60
N GLY A 11 -28.59 -13.80 -33.21
CA GLY A 11 -28.25 -14.08 -31.82
C GLY A 11 -27.18 -13.08 -31.35
N SER A 12 -27.55 -12.14 -30.49
CA SER A 12 -26.60 -11.28 -29.80
C SER A 12 -25.91 -12.09 -28.71
N ILE A 13 -24.61 -12.36 -28.92
CA ILE A 13 -23.75 -12.95 -27.90
C ILE A 13 -23.36 -11.81 -26.94
N PHE A 14 -23.99 -11.75 -25.78
CA PHE A 14 -23.53 -10.93 -24.67
C PHE A 14 -22.26 -11.56 -24.10
N ALA A 15 -21.10 -11.03 -24.44
CA ALA A 15 -19.86 -11.31 -23.73
C ALA A 15 -19.95 -10.63 -22.36
N ALA A 16 -20.22 -11.40 -21.31
CA ALA A 16 -20.09 -10.94 -19.95
C ALA A 16 -18.58 -10.78 -19.65
N THR A 17 -18.07 -9.57 -19.79
CA THR A 17 -16.75 -9.20 -19.23
C THR A 17 -16.90 -9.17 -17.73
N THR A 18 -16.51 -10.24 -17.04
CA THR A 18 -16.23 -10.21 -15.61
C THR A 18 -15.02 -9.32 -15.41
N ALA A 19 -15.26 -8.05 -15.10
CA ALA A 19 -14.23 -7.17 -14.54
C ALA A 19 -13.86 -7.78 -13.18
N PHE A 20 -12.69 -8.41 -13.09
CA PHE A 20 -12.02 -8.63 -11.82
C PHE A 20 -11.63 -7.22 -11.33
N GLY A 21 -12.50 -6.60 -10.56
CA GLY A 21 -12.14 -5.46 -9.76
C GLY A 21 -11.06 -5.93 -8.80
N ALA A 22 -9.82 -5.44 -8.96
CA ALA A 22 -8.86 -5.53 -7.88
C ALA A 22 -9.53 -4.90 -6.66
N ASP A 23 -9.73 -5.67 -5.59
CA ASP A 23 -10.26 -5.18 -4.33
C ASP A 23 -9.28 -4.11 -3.83
N GLN A 24 -9.62 -2.84 -4.04
CA GLN A 24 -8.84 -1.76 -3.48
C GLN A 24 -9.07 -1.75 -1.98
N ALA A 25 -8.00 -1.65 -1.21
CA ALA A 25 -8.08 -1.52 0.23
C ALA A 25 -8.95 -0.32 0.61
N ALA A 26 -9.80 -0.49 1.62
CA ALA A 26 -10.57 0.61 2.17
C ALA A 26 -9.62 1.57 2.90
N VAL A 27 -9.66 2.86 2.55
CA VAL A 27 -8.82 3.88 3.20
C VAL A 27 -9.72 4.85 3.95
N ARG A 28 -9.53 4.93 5.27
CA ARG A 28 -10.14 5.92 6.13
C ARG A 28 -9.05 6.84 6.68
N VAL A 29 -9.33 8.14 6.65
CA VAL A 29 -8.46 9.16 7.23
C VAL A 29 -9.22 9.83 8.37
N GLU A 30 -8.70 9.73 9.59
CA GLU A 30 -9.29 10.43 10.73
C GLU A 30 -9.01 11.93 10.64
N PRO A 31 -9.97 12.78 11.06
CA PRO A 31 -9.77 14.22 11.07
C PRO A 31 -8.53 14.60 11.88
N THR A 32 -7.65 15.39 11.28
CA THR A 32 -6.42 15.85 11.92
C THR A 32 -6.72 17.03 12.83
N ASN A 33 -6.39 16.89 14.11
CA ASN A 33 -6.51 17.95 15.11
C ASN A 33 -5.18 18.08 15.86
N LEU A 34 -4.18 18.71 15.22
CA LEU A 34 -2.86 18.90 15.81
C LEU A 34 -2.86 20.12 16.71
N GLN A 35 -2.49 19.92 17.98
CA GLN A 35 -2.21 20.97 18.95
C GLN A 35 -0.76 21.41 18.81
N GLY A 36 -0.44 22.18 17.81
CA GLY A 36 0.94 22.58 17.53
C GLY A 36 1.08 23.99 16.97
N PRO A 37 2.29 24.55 16.96
CA PRO A 37 2.55 25.90 16.48
C PRO A 37 2.34 26.05 14.97
N ARG A 38 2.35 24.92 14.23
CA ARG A 38 2.17 24.91 12.79
C ARG A 38 0.87 24.17 12.42
N PRO A 39 -0.09 24.83 11.77
CA PRO A 39 -1.25 24.15 11.24
C PRO A 39 -0.87 23.23 10.09
N LEU A 40 -1.55 22.09 9.97
CA LEU A 40 -1.43 21.21 8.82
C LEU A 40 -2.41 21.64 7.74
N GLU A 41 -1.89 22.09 6.61
CA GLU A 41 -2.71 22.47 5.47
C GLU A 41 -3.30 21.22 4.79
N LYS A 42 -4.52 21.31 4.31
CA LYS A 42 -5.21 20.20 3.63
C LYS A 42 -4.44 19.63 2.44
N GLN A 43 -3.73 20.48 1.70
CA GLN A 43 -2.91 20.04 0.58
C GLN A 43 -1.71 19.20 1.04
N THR A 44 -1.06 19.61 2.14
CA THR A 44 0.05 18.86 2.76
C THR A 44 -0.46 17.52 3.31
N GLU A 45 -1.59 17.54 4.02
CA GLU A 45 -2.23 16.31 4.52
C GLU A 45 -2.51 15.31 3.40
N ALA A 46 -3.17 15.76 2.32
CA ALA A 46 -3.47 14.92 1.17
C ALA A 46 -2.22 14.36 0.49
N ALA A 47 -1.16 15.18 0.37
CA ALA A 47 0.12 14.75 -0.21
C ALA A 47 0.80 13.68 0.65
N VAL A 48 0.86 13.87 1.97
CA VAL A 48 1.45 12.91 2.92
C VAL A 48 0.74 11.57 2.87
N ILE A 49 -0.60 11.58 2.90
CA ILE A 49 -1.39 10.34 2.86
C ILE A 49 -1.19 9.60 1.53
N ARG A 50 -1.27 10.30 0.39
CA ARG A 50 -1.00 9.72 -0.92
C ARG A 50 0.38 9.08 -0.99
N ASP A 51 1.41 9.80 -0.54
CA ASP A 51 2.80 9.35 -0.63
C ASP A 51 3.08 8.20 0.36
N TYR A 52 2.43 8.19 1.52
CA TYR A 52 2.48 7.05 2.44
C TYR A 52 1.85 5.79 1.85
N LEU A 53 0.65 5.88 1.27
CA LEU A 53 -0.01 4.74 0.65
C LEU A 53 0.80 4.21 -0.56
N GLN A 54 1.44 5.11 -1.30
CA GLN A 54 2.37 4.71 -2.36
C GLN A 54 3.59 3.96 -1.79
N ALA A 55 4.15 4.44 -0.68
CA ALA A 55 5.25 3.75 -0.01
C ALA A 55 4.83 2.35 0.48
N TRP A 56 3.63 2.21 1.04
CA TRP A 56 3.08 0.92 1.43
C TRP A 56 2.99 -0.04 0.24
N HIS A 57 2.48 0.43 -0.90
CA HIS A 57 2.41 -0.35 -2.13
C HIS A 57 3.81 -0.78 -2.62
N SER A 58 4.78 0.14 -2.60
CA SER A 58 6.17 -0.15 -2.99
C SER A 58 6.81 -1.19 -2.06
N PHE A 59 6.54 -1.12 -0.76
CA PHE A 59 6.98 -2.10 0.23
C PHE A 59 6.42 -3.51 -0.08
N GLY A 60 5.11 -3.64 -0.29
CA GLY A 60 4.47 -4.91 -0.64
C GLY A 60 5.04 -5.49 -1.94
N THR A 61 5.24 -4.65 -2.96
CA THR A 61 5.82 -5.08 -4.24
C THR A 61 7.28 -5.52 -4.09
N ALA A 62 8.07 -4.79 -3.30
CA ALA A 62 9.46 -5.12 -3.02
C ALA A 62 9.62 -6.48 -2.32
N LEU A 63 8.75 -6.78 -1.37
CA LEU A 63 8.68 -8.08 -0.69
C LEU A 63 8.27 -9.22 -1.63
N ASP A 64 7.24 -9.00 -2.45
CA ASP A 64 6.72 -10.04 -3.37
C ASP A 64 7.73 -10.37 -4.48
N GLN A 65 8.52 -9.39 -4.92
CA GLN A 65 9.51 -9.56 -5.98
C GLN A 65 10.94 -9.79 -5.48
N ASN A 66 11.20 -9.75 -4.17
CA ASN A 66 12.56 -9.79 -3.59
C ASN A 66 13.47 -8.69 -4.16
N ARG A 67 12.92 -7.49 -4.36
CA ARG A 67 13.61 -6.36 -5.00
C ARG A 67 13.67 -5.15 -4.06
N ALA A 68 14.76 -5.04 -3.32
CA ALA A 68 14.99 -3.93 -2.39
C ALA A 68 15.12 -2.56 -3.11
N ASP A 69 15.54 -2.53 -4.37
CA ASP A 69 15.64 -1.30 -5.16
C ASP A 69 14.30 -0.60 -5.40
N LEU A 70 13.17 -1.32 -5.31
CA LEU A 70 11.84 -0.73 -5.40
C LEU A 70 11.47 0.17 -4.23
N LEU A 71 12.25 0.13 -3.14
CA LEU A 71 12.08 1.03 -1.98
C LEU A 71 12.69 2.42 -2.21
N ASP A 72 13.58 2.59 -3.19
CA ASP A 72 14.44 3.76 -3.35
C ASP A 72 13.69 5.07 -3.54
N THR A 73 12.49 5.01 -4.11
CA THR A 73 11.68 6.19 -4.39
C THR A 73 10.95 6.70 -3.15
N ASP A 74 10.46 5.80 -2.30
CA ASP A 74 9.49 6.11 -1.26
C ASP A 74 10.05 5.99 0.16
N PHE A 75 11.20 5.29 0.33
CA PHE A 75 11.85 5.10 1.63
C PHE A 75 13.25 5.71 1.67
N VAL A 76 13.66 6.14 2.87
CA VAL A 76 15.01 6.68 3.14
C VAL A 76 15.51 6.28 4.52
N GLY A 77 16.83 6.34 4.70
CA GLY A 77 17.49 6.11 6.00
C GLY A 77 17.14 4.75 6.61
N THR A 78 16.94 4.72 7.92
CA THR A 78 16.76 3.48 8.66
C THR A 78 15.53 2.67 8.25
N ALA A 79 14.47 3.30 7.76
CA ALA A 79 13.32 2.57 7.23
C ALA A 79 13.71 1.76 6.00
N LYS A 80 14.38 2.41 5.04
CA LYS A 80 14.87 1.75 3.83
C LYS A 80 15.82 0.60 4.17
N ASP A 81 16.82 0.86 5.03
CA ASP A 81 17.86 -0.12 5.36
C ASP A 81 17.25 -1.38 5.98
N LYS A 82 16.39 -1.24 7.00
CA LYS A 82 15.71 -2.37 7.65
C LYS A 82 14.84 -3.18 6.70
N LEU A 83 14.08 -2.52 5.83
CA LEU A 83 13.24 -3.21 4.85
C LEU A 83 14.08 -3.93 3.79
N ALA A 84 15.17 -3.32 3.34
CA ALA A 84 16.09 -3.95 2.39
C ALA A 84 16.74 -5.21 2.99
N ASP A 85 17.16 -5.16 4.27
CA ASP A 85 17.70 -6.32 4.98
C ASP A 85 16.66 -7.46 5.05
N THR A 86 15.42 -7.15 5.41
CA THR A 86 14.32 -8.14 5.45
C THR A 86 14.09 -8.80 4.08
N ILE A 87 14.08 -8.01 3.00
CA ILE A 87 13.92 -8.51 1.63
C ILE A 87 15.09 -9.42 1.24
N GLN A 88 16.31 -9.02 1.58
CA GLN A 88 17.50 -9.83 1.29
C GLN A 88 17.51 -11.14 2.08
N GLU A 89 17.10 -11.13 3.34
CA GLU A 89 17.04 -12.33 4.16
C GLU A 89 16.04 -13.35 3.62
N GLN A 90 14.82 -12.94 3.27
CA GLN A 90 13.85 -13.85 2.68
C GLN A 90 14.31 -14.39 1.30
N ALA A 91 14.97 -13.56 0.50
CA ALA A 91 15.51 -13.98 -0.80
C ALA A 91 16.60 -15.05 -0.66
N LYS A 92 17.47 -14.96 0.37
CA LYS A 92 18.53 -15.94 0.64
C LYS A 92 17.99 -17.35 0.90
N ILE A 93 16.80 -17.46 1.48
CA ILE A 93 16.15 -18.75 1.75
C ILE A 93 15.13 -19.16 0.68
N GLY A 94 15.07 -18.41 -0.44
CA GLY A 94 14.21 -18.73 -1.57
C GLY A 94 12.73 -18.42 -1.36
N LEU A 95 12.39 -17.65 -0.34
CA LEU A 95 11.03 -17.26 -0.03
C LEU A 95 10.74 -15.83 -0.49
N HIS A 96 9.47 -15.51 -0.65
CA HIS A 96 8.98 -14.15 -0.77
C HIS A 96 7.63 -13.98 -0.07
N THR A 97 7.27 -12.74 0.21
CA THR A 97 6.07 -12.41 0.98
C THR A 97 5.17 -11.50 0.16
N ARG A 98 3.89 -11.87 0.07
CA ARG A 98 2.86 -11.07 -0.62
C ARG A 98 1.88 -10.53 0.41
N TYR A 99 1.67 -9.21 0.37
CA TYR A 99 0.63 -8.53 1.12
C TYR A 99 -0.56 -8.24 0.23
N GLN A 100 -1.75 -8.48 0.77
CA GLN A 100 -3.01 -8.06 0.17
C GLN A 100 -3.72 -7.16 1.17
N ASP A 101 -3.66 -5.87 0.92
CA ASP A 101 -4.24 -4.86 1.81
C ASP A 101 -5.76 -4.96 1.79
N ARG A 102 -6.37 -4.84 2.98
CA ARG A 102 -7.81 -4.86 3.21
C ARG A 102 -8.32 -3.48 3.63
N ALA A 103 -7.65 -2.89 4.62
CA ALA A 103 -8.03 -1.58 5.13
C ALA A 103 -6.84 -0.84 5.72
N HIS A 104 -6.88 0.48 5.61
CA HIS A 104 -6.00 1.43 6.28
C HIS A 104 -6.85 2.44 7.06
N ASP A 105 -6.53 2.64 8.33
CA ASP A 105 -7.13 3.68 9.17
C ASP A 105 -6.02 4.62 9.64
N LEU A 106 -5.92 5.75 8.93
CA LEU A 106 -4.80 6.68 8.99
C LEU A 106 -5.10 7.87 9.89
N ARG A 107 -4.15 8.21 10.75
CA ARG A 107 -4.20 9.41 11.58
C ARG A 107 -2.85 10.11 11.61
N ILE A 108 -2.80 11.38 11.21
CA ILE A 108 -1.62 12.22 11.40
C ILE A 108 -1.62 12.72 12.85
N VAL A 109 -0.53 12.47 13.57
CA VAL A 109 -0.41 12.72 15.01
C VAL A 109 0.61 13.79 15.36
N PHE A 110 1.49 14.14 14.43
CA PHE A 110 2.51 15.15 14.64
C PHE A 110 2.93 15.82 13.33
N TYR A 111 3.18 17.13 13.39
CA TYR A 111 3.83 17.92 12.33
C TYR A 111 4.85 18.86 12.96
N SER A 112 6.10 18.76 12.54
CA SER A 112 7.18 19.58 13.12
C SER A 112 7.00 21.06 12.80
N PRO A 113 7.43 21.97 13.71
CA PRO A 113 7.35 23.42 13.48
C PRO A 113 8.04 23.87 12.20
N GLU A 114 9.15 23.24 11.85
CA GLU A 114 9.96 23.53 10.66
C GLU A 114 9.31 22.98 9.37
N GLY A 115 8.32 22.10 9.49
CA GLY A 115 7.67 21.45 8.34
C GLY A 115 8.49 20.33 7.70
N LEU A 116 9.46 19.77 8.42
CA LEU A 116 10.41 18.78 7.91
C LEU A 116 10.09 17.35 8.35
N SER A 117 9.09 17.16 9.19
CA SER A 117 8.72 15.85 9.72
C SER A 117 7.24 15.77 10.02
N ILE A 118 6.59 14.73 9.50
CA ILE A 118 5.21 14.36 9.84
C ILE A 118 5.21 12.94 10.35
N GLN A 119 4.52 12.72 11.48
CA GLN A 119 4.26 11.37 11.98
C GLN A 119 2.80 11.02 11.76
N LEU A 120 2.57 9.84 11.23
CA LEU A 120 1.25 9.23 11.15
C LEU A 120 1.24 7.85 11.81
N VAL A 121 0.03 7.44 12.18
CA VAL A 121 -0.29 6.10 12.66
C VAL A 121 -1.26 5.49 11.67
N ASP A 122 -1.04 4.22 11.33
CA ASP A 122 -1.89 3.43 10.46
C ASP A 122 -2.28 2.13 11.16
N ASN A 123 -3.58 1.94 11.40
CA ASN A 123 -4.11 0.64 11.78
C ASN A 123 -4.50 -0.07 10.49
N VAL A 124 -3.69 -1.05 10.11
CA VAL A 124 -3.82 -1.73 8.82
C VAL A 124 -4.30 -3.17 9.00
N GLU A 125 -5.21 -3.58 8.13
CA GLU A 125 -5.65 -4.97 7.98
C GLU A 125 -5.19 -5.50 6.63
N TYR A 126 -4.55 -6.65 6.62
CA TYR A 126 -4.04 -7.28 5.40
C TYR A 126 -3.98 -8.80 5.53
N ASP A 127 -3.99 -9.48 4.40
CA ASP A 127 -3.60 -10.88 4.33
C ASP A 127 -2.12 -10.95 3.95
N ILE A 128 -1.37 -11.78 4.67
CA ILE A 128 0.03 -12.07 4.39
C ILE A 128 0.15 -13.49 3.87
N GLN A 129 0.81 -13.66 2.75
CA GLN A 129 1.15 -14.95 2.17
C GLN A 129 2.66 -15.11 2.13
N VAL A 130 3.16 -16.27 2.56
CA VAL A 130 4.55 -16.67 2.35
C VAL A 130 4.58 -17.68 1.21
N LEU A 131 5.44 -17.44 0.23
CA LEU A 131 5.52 -18.25 -0.99
C LEU A 131 6.94 -18.79 -1.18
N ASP A 132 6.99 -20.03 -1.68
CA ASP A 132 8.19 -20.64 -2.27
C ASP A 132 7.93 -20.70 -3.79
N HIS A 133 8.58 -19.83 -4.55
CA HIS A 133 8.25 -19.54 -5.94
C HIS A 133 6.75 -19.19 -6.07
N ASP A 134 6.00 -19.89 -6.89
CA ASP A 134 4.56 -19.67 -7.06
C ASP A 134 3.69 -20.44 -6.05
N LYS A 135 4.29 -21.24 -5.18
CA LYS A 135 3.58 -22.06 -4.21
C LYS A 135 3.34 -21.31 -2.90
N VAL A 136 2.08 -21.05 -2.59
CA VAL A 136 1.71 -20.51 -1.28
C VAL A 136 1.93 -21.56 -0.19
N LEU A 137 2.81 -21.27 0.75
CA LEU A 137 3.11 -22.12 1.90
C LEU A 137 2.14 -21.85 3.06
N THR A 138 1.80 -20.59 3.27
CA THR A 138 0.87 -20.17 4.32
C THR A 138 0.16 -18.90 3.92
N THR A 139 -1.06 -18.73 4.44
CA THR A 139 -1.83 -17.48 4.37
C THR A 139 -2.33 -17.14 5.75
N GLN A 140 -2.15 -15.91 6.17
CA GLN A 140 -2.51 -15.44 7.50
C GLN A 140 -3.15 -14.06 7.41
N LYS A 141 -4.24 -13.85 8.15
CA LYS A 141 -4.81 -12.52 8.35
C LYS A 141 -4.00 -11.80 9.42
N ALA A 142 -3.63 -10.57 9.14
CA ALA A 142 -2.89 -9.72 10.05
C ALA A 142 -3.64 -8.43 10.32
N HIS A 143 -3.54 -7.97 11.54
CA HIS A 143 -3.92 -6.64 11.99
C HIS A 143 -2.71 -6.05 12.69
N ALA A 144 -2.27 -4.89 12.26
CA ALA A 144 -1.08 -4.27 12.83
C ALA A 144 -1.24 -2.76 12.90
N ARG A 145 -0.59 -2.16 13.88
CA ARG A 145 -0.46 -0.72 14.01
C ARG A 145 0.95 -0.31 13.61
N TYR A 146 1.03 0.54 12.60
CA TYR A 146 2.29 1.10 12.13
C TYR A 146 2.46 2.55 12.57
N ILE A 147 3.68 2.88 12.96
CA ILE A 147 4.13 4.27 13.09
C ILE A 147 5.02 4.58 11.92
N ALA A 148 4.68 5.62 11.16
CA ALA A 148 5.49 6.12 10.09
C ALA A 148 5.87 7.58 10.31
N VAL A 149 7.13 7.92 10.06
CA VAL A 149 7.61 9.30 10.03
C VAL A 149 8.07 9.61 8.62
N LEU A 150 7.48 10.64 8.03
CA LEU A 150 7.80 11.09 6.70
C LEU A 150 8.59 12.40 6.74
N THR A 151 9.47 12.56 5.77
CA THR A 151 10.26 13.78 5.54
C THR A 151 10.03 14.26 4.10
N PRO A 152 9.95 15.60 3.86
CA PRO A 152 9.78 16.09 2.51
C PRO A 152 11.05 15.90 1.68
N SER A 153 10.87 15.65 0.40
CA SER A 153 11.92 15.71 -0.62
C SER A 153 11.47 16.64 -1.75
N GLU A 154 12.24 16.74 -2.82
CA GLU A 154 11.94 17.67 -3.91
C GLU A 154 10.54 17.49 -4.53
N VAL A 155 10.05 16.25 -4.62
CA VAL A 155 8.81 15.95 -5.35
C VAL A 155 7.75 15.22 -4.52
N ARG A 156 8.12 14.69 -3.35
CA ARG A 156 7.22 13.90 -2.50
C ARG A 156 7.66 13.81 -1.06
N TRP A 157 6.78 13.30 -0.21
CA TRP A 157 7.14 12.85 1.12
C TRP A 157 7.69 11.43 1.08
N ARG A 158 8.78 11.17 1.83
CA ARG A 158 9.44 9.87 1.89
C ARG A 158 9.45 9.34 3.31
N VAL A 159 9.23 8.05 3.46
CA VAL A 159 9.19 7.38 4.75
C VAL A 159 10.61 7.14 5.26
N ARG A 160 10.95 7.73 6.42
CA ARG A 160 12.25 7.57 7.09
C ARG A 160 12.19 6.70 8.35
N VAL A 161 11.01 6.54 8.93
CA VAL A 161 10.71 5.57 10.00
C VAL A 161 9.48 4.81 9.59
N PHE A 162 9.53 3.49 9.70
CA PHE A 162 8.43 2.60 9.39
C PHE A 162 8.50 1.42 10.35
N GLN A 163 7.60 1.36 11.30
CA GLN A 163 7.68 0.41 12.41
C GLN A 163 6.30 -0.08 12.79
N ALA A 164 6.14 -1.40 12.81
CA ALA A 164 4.99 -2.03 13.47
C ALA A 164 5.18 -1.93 14.99
N GLU A 165 4.13 -1.53 15.70
CA GLU A 165 4.08 -1.66 17.16
C GLU A 165 3.81 -3.14 17.49
N SER A 166 4.64 -3.73 18.33
CA SER A 166 4.34 -5.02 18.96
C SER A 166 3.27 -4.82 20.04
N GLU A 167 2.18 -5.56 19.93
CA GLU A 167 1.22 -5.70 21.03
C GLU A 167 1.85 -6.33 22.25
#